data_9995fc0b435ba8991a999091a138ee28
#
_entry.id   9995fc0b435ba8991a999091a138ee28
#
_cell.length_a   1.000
_cell.length_b   1.000
_cell.length_c   1.000
_cell.angle_alpha   90.00
_cell.angle_beta   90.00
_cell.angle_gamma   90.00
#
_symmetry.space_group_name_H-M   'P 1'
#
loop_
_entity.id
_entity.type
_entity.pdbx_description
1 polymer ?
#
loop_
_entity_poly.entity_id
_entity_poly.type
_entity_poly.pdbx_seq_one_letter_code
_entity_poly.pdbx_strand_id
1 'polypeptide(L)'
;MEPQPKTIEEHRDYLYGIVRLKLFFLHGFLNKHPEEKFADALRNRVDIYRKTSANRGLLNPTEFFYDVEPWVSMECKAGELFELYKNDVAAFENAAFEVFKPSIDERLEKDFADKSGLAGYQCGSIRHEYENRHDPDTIHFHIANAVCPHSIFDDPNHLRDCLLQLCDHVEKDLGATKVACGTWLNQNPKWLHYFPQEWRDHMSAPNTDVHWHYGYWGQFISARGTSVPLFVRSFLQNPLPFQQDRRIIFPDE
;
A
#
# COMPACT_ATOMS: atom_id res chain seq x y z
N MET A 1 10.00 22.18 7.41
CA MET A 1 10.37 21.62 6.07
C MET A 1 9.13 21.74 5.23
N GLU A 2 9.19 22.39 4.09
CA GLU A 2 8.02 22.59 3.24
C GLU A 2 7.57 21.26 2.60
N PRO A 3 6.25 21.02 2.44
CA PRO A 3 5.74 19.86 1.73
C PRO A 3 6.28 19.84 0.30
N GLN A 4 6.71 18.68 -0.14
CA GLN A 4 7.23 18.50 -1.50
C GLN A 4 6.28 17.60 -2.30
N PRO A 5 6.00 17.93 -3.57
CA PRO A 5 5.25 17.04 -4.44
C PRO A 5 6.01 15.72 -4.57
N LYS A 6 5.27 14.62 -4.52
CA LYS A 6 5.83 13.30 -4.76
C LYS A 6 6.15 13.14 -6.25
N THR A 7 7.35 12.69 -6.58
CA THR A 7 7.71 12.40 -7.97
C THR A 7 7.14 11.07 -8.45
N ILE A 8 7.01 10.90 -9.77
CA ILE A 8 6.56 9.65 -10.36
C ILE A 8 7.56 8.52 -10.09
N GLU A 9 8.86 8.83 -10.04
CA GLU A 9 9.92 7.88 -9.72
C GLU A 9 9.79 7.38 -8.29
N GLU A 10 9.62 8.27 -7.32
CA GLU A 10 9.43 7.88 -5.92
C GLU A 10 8.19 7.01 -5.73
N HIS A 11 7.12 7.32 -6.45
CA HIS A 11 5.91 6.50 -6.40
C HIS A 11 6.11 5.15 -7.08
N ARG A 12 6.81 5.12 -8.23
CA ARG A 12 7.18 3.89 -8.95
C ARG A 12 7.98 2.96 -8.06
N ASP A 13 9.04 3.46 -7.43
CA ASP A 13 9.90 2.67 -6.54
C ASP A 13 9.11 2.10 -5.36
N TYR A 14 8.24 2.90 -4.77
CA TYR A 14 7.36 2.46 -3.70
C TYR A 14 6.39 1.34 -4.15
N LEU A 15 5.74 1.52 -5.30
CA LEU A 15 4.83 0.54 -5.87
C LEU A 15 5.55 -0.77 -6.24
N TYR A 16 6.74 -0.67 -6.83
CA TYR A 16 7.57 -1.83 -7.15
C TYR A 16 7.95 -2.61 -5.89
N GLY A 17 8.34 -1.92 -4.82
CA GLY A 17 8.63 -2.55 -3.53
C GLY A 17 7.44 -3.34 -2.99
N ILE A 18 6.23 -2.78 -3.07
CA ILE A 18 4.99 -3.47 -2.67
C ILE A 18 4.72 -4.70 -3.55
N VAL A 19 4.80 -4.58 -4.86
CA VAL A 19 4.52 -5.70 -5.78
C VAL A 19 5.52 -6.84 -5.57
N ARG A 20 6.81 -6.53 -5.43
CA ARG A 20 7.83 -7.53 -5.12
C ARG A 20 7.55 -8.24 -3.79
N LEU A 21 7.17 -7.50 -2.76
CA LEU A 21 6.78 -8.09 -1.48
C LEU A 21 5.56 -9.01 -1.61
N LYS A 22 4.56 -8.62 -2.41
CA LYS A 22 3.38 -9.45 -2.69
C LYS A 22 3.75 -10.75 -3.41
N LEU A 23 4.64 -10.70 -4.41
CA LEU A 23 5.13 -11.88 -5.11
C LEU A 23 5.93 -12.80 -4.20
N PHE A 24 6.81 -12.22 -3.38
CA PHE A 24 7.53 -12.96 -2.36
C PHE A 24 6.58 -13.70 -1.39
N PHE A 25 5.56 -13.01 -0.88
CA PHE A 25 4.53 -13.60 -0.04
C PHE A 25 3.76 -14.69 -0.75
N LEU A 26 3.31 -14.44 -1.99
CA LEU A 26 2.55 -15.40 -2.81
C LEU A 26 3.29 -16.73 -2.96
N HIS A 27 4.61 -16.66 -3.26
CA HIS A 27 5.45 -17.86 -3.37
C HIS A 27 5.48 -18.65 -2.06
N GLY A 28 5.74 -17.99 -0.93
CA GLY A 28 5.78 -18.63 0.38
C GLY A 28 4.42 -19.19 0.81
N PHE A 29 3.34 -18.49 0.48
CA PHE A 29 1.97 -18.93 0.75
C PHE A 29 1.64 -20.23 -0.01
N LEU A 30 1.85 -20.23 -1.33
CA LEU A 30 1.53 -21.40 -2.18
C LEU A 30 2.37 -22.63 -1.84
N ASN A 31 3.64 -22.46 -1.44
CA ASN A 31 4.46 -23.59 -0.97
C ASN A 31 3.96 -24.19 0.35
N LYS A 32 3.26 -23.43 1.18
CA LYS A 32 2.64 -23.92 2.42
C LYS A 32 1.23 -24.43 2.22
N HIS A 33 0.55 -24.00 1.14
CA HIS A 33 -0.83 -24.33 0.81
C HIS A 33 -0.90 -24.91 -0.61
N PRO A 34 -0.35 -26.14 -0.82
CA PRO A 34 -0.30 -26.74 -2.15
C PRO A 34 -1.68 -27.10 -2.73
N GLU A 35 -2.73 -27.05 -1.91
CA GLU A 35 -4.13 -27.21 -2.32
C GLU A 35 -4.70 -25.96 -3.03
N GLU A 36 -4.09 -24.79 -2.81
CA GLU A 36 -4.54 -23.52 -3.40
C GLU A 36 -4.03 -23.40 -4.84
N LYS A 37 -4.89 -22.93 -5.73
CA LYS A 37 -4.50 -22.63 -7.11
C LYS A 37 -3.76 -21.31 -7.19
N PHE A 38 -2.75 -21.25 -8.06
CA PHE A 38 -1.97 -20.03 -8.26
C PHE A 38 -2.87 -18.80 -8.58
N ALA A 39 -3.79 -18.93 -9.53
CA ALA A 39 -4.68 -17.85 -9.94
C ALA A 39 -5.56 -17.37 -8.77
N ASP A 40 -6.11 -18.30 -7.98
CA ASP A 40 -6.95 -17.94 -6.84
C ASP A 40 -6.15 -17.22 -5.74
N ALA A 41 -4.94 -17.70 -5.46
CA ALA A 41 -4.05 -17.05 -4.49
C ALA A 41 -3.58 -15.67 -4.98
N LEU A 42 -3.23 -15.53 -6.28
CA LEU A 42 -2.84 -14.25 -6.87
C LEU A 42 -3.95 -13.21 -6.76
N ARG A 43 -5.20 -13.59 -7.02
CA ARG A 43 -6.37 -12.71 -7.00
C ARG A 43 -6.80 -12.38 -5.58
N ASN A 44 -6.88 -13.39 -4.69
CA ASN A 44 -7.55 -13.27 -3.40
C ASN A 44 -6.60 -13.03 -2.23
N ARG A 45 -5.26 -13.22 -2.40
CA ARG A 45 -4.29 -13.03 -1.31
C ARG A 45 -3.40 -11.83 -1.49
N VAL A 46 -3.11 -11.44 -2.73
CA VAL A 46 -2.16 -10.34 -3.00
C VAL A 46 -2.70 -9.24 -3.90
N ASP A 47 -3.67 -9.52 -4.75
CA ASP A 47 -4.33 -8.56 -5.64
C ASP A 47 -3.35 -7.57 -6.32
N ILE A 48 -2.58 -8.06 -7.27
CA ILE A 48 -1.72 -7.20 -8.11
C ILE A 48 -2.55 -6.51 -9.20
N TYR A 49 -3.70 -7.10 -9.59
CA TYR A 49 -4.55 -6.65 -10.69
C TYR A 49 -4.88 -5.14 -10.62
N ARG A 50 -5.26 -4.64 -9.45
CA ARG A 50 -5.69 -3.23 -9.28
C ARG A 50 -4.66 -2.21 -9.70
N LYS A 51 -3.37 -2.57 -9.70
CA LYS A 51 -2.26 -1.70 -10.05
C LYS A 51 -1.67 -1.99 -11.43
N THR A 52 -2.40 -2.70 -12.26
CA THR A 52 -2.04 -2.96 -13.65
C THR A 52 -3.00 -2.22 -14.59
N SER A 53 -2.59 -2.02 -15.83
CA SER A 53 -3.46 -1.45 -16.89
C SER A 53 -4.59 -2.39 -17.30
N ALA A 54 -4.56 -3.67 -16.88
CA ALA A 54 -5.69 -4.60 -17.01
C ALA A 54 -6.92 -4.10 -16.21
N ASN A 55 -6.70 -3.41 -15.10
CA ASN A 55 -7.75 -2.71 -14.39
C ASN A 55 -8.15 -1.44 -15.16
N ARG A 56 -9.25 -1.51 -15.90
CA ARG A 56 -9.78 -0.41 -16.73
C ARG A 56 -10.54 0.64 -15.93
N GLY A 57 -10.88 0.34 -14.68
CA GLY A 57 -11.69 1.16 -13.79
C GLY A 57 -10.88 2.05 -12.86
N LEU A 58 -11.56 2.49 -11.80
CA LEU A 58 -11.01 3.26 -10.69
C LEU A 58 -10.01 2.42 -9.87
N LEU A 59 -9.34 3.05 -8.90
CA LEU A 59 -8.42 2.40 -7.96
C LEU A 59 -9.05 1.21 -7.23
N ASN A 60 -10.33 1.32 -6.88
CA ASN A 60 -11.13 0.28 -6.24
C ASN A 60 -12.25 -0.18 -7.18
N PRO A 61 -11.94 -1.05 -8.16
CA PRO A 61 -12.95 -1.54 -9.09
C PRO A 61 -13.97 -2.41 -8.35
N THR A 62 -15.22 -2.26 -8.73
CA THR A 62 -16.31 -3.18 -8.33
C THR A 62 -16.39 -4.40 -9.25
N GLU A 63 -15.75 -4.33 -10.42
CA GLU A 63 -15.72 -5.38 -11.42
C GLU A 63 -14.28 -5.74 -11.76
N PHE A 64 -14.01 -7.03 -11.90
CA PHE A 64 -12.70 -7.59 -12.21
C PHE A 64 -12.77 -8.40 -13.51
N PHE A 65 -11.96 -8.03 -14.49
CA PHE A 65 -11.90 -8.66 -15.79
C PHE A 65 -10.70 -9.62 -15.86
N TYR A 66 -10.79 -10.71 -15.07
CA TYR A 66 -9.71 -11.70 -15.00
C TYR A 66 -9.64 -12.63 -16.21
N ASP A 67 -10.65 -12.62 -17.06
CA ASP A 67 -10.78 -13.42 -18.29
C ASP A 67 -10.42 -12.66 -19.56
N VAL A 68 -9.86 -11.45 -19.44
CA VAL A 68 -9.54 -10.56 -20.57
C VAL A 68 -8.04 -10.23 -20.61
N GLU A 69 -7.50 -10.09 -21.82
CA GLU A 69 -6.13 -9.59 -22.00
C GLU A 69 -5.97 -8.13 -21.57
N PRO A 70 -4.82 -7.75 -21.02
CA PRO A 70 -3.58 -8.52 -20.87
C PRO A 70 -3.50 -9.40 -19.60
N TRP A 71 -4.51 -9.41 -18.74
CA TRP A 71 -4.45 -10.13 -17.47
C TRP A 71 -4.27 -11.64 -17.63
N VAL A 72 -5.01 -12.25 -18.52
CA VAL A 72 -4.96 -13.71 -18.76
C VAL A 72 -3.54 -14.17 -19.05
N SER A 73 -2.85 -13.48 -19.97
CA SER A 73 -1.46 -13.79 -20.32
C SER A 73 -0.50 -13.59 -19.16
N MET A 74 -0.65 -12.50 -18.40
CA MET A 74 0.20 -12.22 -17.25
C MET A 74 0.03 -13.25 -16.13
N GLU A 75 -1.20 -13.58 -15.79
CA GLU A 75 -1.52 -14.58 -14.76
C GLU A 75 -1.01 -15.97 -15.15
N CYS A 76 -1.24 -16.39 -16.39
CA CYS A 76 -0.76 -17.67 -16.90
C CYS A 76 0.78 -17.73 -16.83
N LYS A 77 1.46 -16.70 -17.33
CA LYS A 77 2.92 -16.65 -17.33
C LYS A 77 3.51 -16.64 -15.93
N ALA A 78 2.92 -15.89 -15.01
CA ALA A 78 3.35 -15.87 -13.62
C ALA A 78 3.16 -17.26 -12.94
N GLY A 79 2.09 -17.97 -13.27
CA GLY A 79 1.85 -19.34 -12.80
C GLY A 79 2.90 -20.35 -13.33
N GLU A 80 3.27 -20.26 -14.61
CA GLU A 80 4.36 -21.07 -15.17
C GLU A 80 5.70 -20.81 -14.47
N LEU A 81 5.99 -19.54 -14.17
CA LEU A 81 7.21 -19.14 -13.44
C LEU A 81 7.19 -19.63 -12.00
N PHE A 82 6.04 -19.69 -11.35
CA PHE A 82 5.93 -20.27 -10.02
C PHE A 82 6.31 -21.77 -10.02
N GLU A 83 5.79 -22.55 -10.96
CA GLU A 83 6.17 -23.97 -11.08
C GLU A 83 7.65 -24.15 -11.43
N LEU A 84 8.20 -23.30 -12.31
CA LEU A 84 9.61 -23.34 -12.70
C LEU A 84 10.54 -23.02 -11.52
N TYR A 85 10.19 -22.03 -10.70
CA TYR A 85 10.99 -21.54 -9.59
C TYR A 85 10.41 -21.89 -8.22
N LYS A 86 9.72 -23.03 -8.11
CA LYS A 86 9.02 -23.46 -6.90
C LYS A 86 9.88 -23.46 -5.65
N ASN A 87 11.19 -23.73 -5.78
CA ASN A 87 12.14 -23.80 -4.70
C ASN A 87 13.09 -22.58 -4.62
N ASP A 88 12.88 -21.57 -5.48
CA ASP A 88 13.70 -20.36 -5.54
C ASP A 88 12.83 -19.11 -5.55
N VAL A 89 12.55 -18.60 -4.37
CA VAL A 89 11.70 -17.42 -4.19
C VAL A 89 12.27 -16.17 -4.86
N ALA A 90 13.60 -16.02 -4.89
CA ALA A 90 14.22 -14.85 -5.47
C ALA A 90 14.15 -14.87 -7.00
N ALA A 91 14.37 -16.03 -7.61
CA ALA A 91 14.20 -16.21 -9.06
C ALA A 91 12.74 -16.02 -9.46
N PHE A 92 11.78 -16.58 -8.71
CA PHE A 92 10.36 -16.37 -8.94
C PHE A 92 9.98 -14.89 -8.84
N GLU A 93 10.32 -14.22 -7.75
CA GLU A 93 10.00 -12.82 -7.54
C GLU A 93 10.49 -11.95 -8.69
N ASN A 94 11.77 -12.10 -9.08
CA ASN A 94 12.36 -11.32 -10.16
C ASN A 94 11.66 -11.60 -11.50
N ALA A 95 11.47 -12.86 -11.88
CA ALA A 95 10.88 -13.22 -13.16
C ALA A 95 9.40 -12.82 -13.24
N ALA A 96 8.62 -13.07 -12.19
CA ALA A 96 7.20 -12.71 -12.14
C ALA A 96 7.00 -11.19 -12.10
N PHE A 97 7.88 -10.45 -11.42
CA PHE A 97 7.84 -8.99 -11.43
C PHE A 97 7.96 -8.43 -12.84
N GLU A 98 8.89 -8.94 -13.66
CA GLU A 98 9.07 -8.49 -15.05
C GLU A 98 7.83 -8.77 -15.93
N VAL A 99 7.02 -9.77 -15.59
CA VAL A 99 5.75 -10.03 -16.29
C VAL A 99 4.74 -8.91 -16.03
N PHE A 100 4.61 -8.45 -14.79
CA PHE A 100 3.62 -7.43 -14.41
C PHE A 100 4.10 -6.00 -14.66
N LYS A 101 5.41 -5.77 -14.63
CA LYS A 101 6.04 -4.45 -14.67
C LYS A 101 5.54 -3.53 -15.80
N PRO A 102 5.46 -3.96 -17.09
CA PRO A 102 5.00 -3.08 -18.17
C PRO A 102 3.57 -2.57 -17.93
N SER A 103 2.68 -3.45 -17.46
CA SER A 103 1.29 -3.13 -17.18
C SER A 103 1.13 -2.24 -15.94
N ILE A 104 2.04 -2.36 -14.96
CA ILE A 104 2.11 -1.48 -13.79
C ILE A 104 2.59 -0.09 -14.20
N ASP A 105 3.63 0.00 -15.05
CA ASP A 105 4.17 1.28 -15.52
C ASP A 105 3.11 2.07 -16.30
N GLU A 106 2.40 1.41 -17.22
CA GLU A 106 1.31 2.02 -17.98
C GLU A 106 0.21 2.54 -17.05
N ARG A 107 -0.18 1.78 -16.05
CA ARG A 107 -1.19 2.20 -15.07
C ARG A 107 -0.69 3.36 -14.23
N LEU A 108 0.55 3.31 -13.77
CA LEU A 108 1.17 4.34 -12.95
C LEU A 108 1.20 5.69 -13.66
N GLU A 109 1.60 5.73 -14.93
CA GLU A 109 1.65 6.95 -15.73
C GLU A 109 0.26 7.59 -15.85
N LYS A 110 -0.77 6.77 -16.09
CA LYS A 110 -2.16 7.22 -16.13
C LYS A 110 -2.62 7.79 -14.79
N ASP A 111 -2.43 7.03 -13.71
CA ASP A 111 -2.85 7.44 -12.36
C ASP A 111 -2.15 8.75 -11.94
N PHE A 112 -0.90 8.94 -12.36
CA PHE A 112 -0.13 10.14 -12.05
C PHE A 112 -0.59 11.35 -12.89
N ALA A 113 -0.87 11.15 -14.17
CA ALA A 113 -1.40 12.19 -15.05
C ALA A 113 -2.79 12.66 -14.62
N ASP A 114 -3.62 11.74 -14.14
CA ASP A 114 -4.97 12.02 -13.64
C ASP A 114 -4.97 12.64 -12.22
N LYS A 115 -3.78 12.91 -11.64
CA LYS A 115 -3.63 13.38 -10.25
C LYS A 115 -4.43 12.54 -9.27
N SER A 116 -4.47 11.22 -9.48
CA SER A 116 -5.13 10.30 -8.55
C SER A 116 -4.44 10.36 -7.19
N GLY A 117 -5.09 9.85 -6.14
CA GLY A 117 -4.55 9.84 -4.77
C GLY A 117 -3.19 9.16 -4.58
N LEU A 118 -2.63 8.60 -5.66
CA LEU A 118 -1.27 8.07 -5.69
C LEU A 118 -0.21 9.19 -5.79
N ALA A 119 -0.54 10.31 -6.40
CA ALA A 119 0.29 11.50 -6.48
C ALA A 119 -0.12 12.47 -5.38
N GLY A 120 0.80 12.84 -4.52
CA GLY A 120 0.52 13.72 -3.40
C GLY A 120 1.78 14.36 -2.85
N TYR A 121 1.61 15.12 -1.78
CA TYR A 121 2.70 15.76 -1.07
C TYR A 121 3.26 14.87 0.03
N GLN A 122 4.55 15.04 0.33
CA GLN A 122 5.24 14.36 1.42
C GLN A 122 5.60 15.37 2.52
N CYS A 123 5.07 15.11 3.73
CA CYS A 123 5.40 15.85 4.96
C CYS A 123 6.12 14.92 5.93
N GLY A 124 7.43 14.76 5.79
CA GLY A 124 8.17 13.77 6.58
C GLY A 124 7.65 12.35 6.38
N SER A 125 7.12 11.74 7.44
CA SER A 125 6.50 10.40 7.38
C SER A 125 5.01 10.40 7.02
N ILE A 126 4.46 11.53 6.59
CA ILE A 126 3.08 11.65 6.14
C ILE A 126 3.05 11.99 4.66
N ARG A 127 2.17 11.34 3.92
CA ARG A 127 1.82 11.65 2.54
C ARG A 127 0.36 12.03 2.47
N HIS A 128 0.01 13.04 1.70
CA HIS A 128 -1.38 13.41 1.50
C HIS A 128 -1.69 13.68 0.04
N GLU A 129 -2.94 13.57 -0.33
CA GLU A 129 -3.45 13.79 -1.68
C GLU A 129 -3.40 15.27 -2.05
N TYR A 130 -3.47 15.58 -3.36
CA TYR A 130 -3.58 16.95 -3.86
C TYR A 130 -4.97 17.52 -3.62
N GLU A 131 -5.98 16.67 -3.82
CA GLU A 131 -7.39 17.04 -3.71
C GLU A 131 -8.23 15.78 -3.45
N ASN A 132 -9.36 15.93 -2.80
CA ASN A 132 -10.39 14.90 -2.73
C ASN A 132 -11.55 15.32 -3.63
N ARG A 133 -11.77 14.61 -4.73
CA ARG A 133 -12.82 14.93 -5.72
C ARG A 133 -14.24 14.73 -5.19
N HIS A 134 -14.42 13.93 -4.16
CA HIS A 134 -15.73 13.63 -3.57
C HIS A 134 -16.07 14.55 -2.40
N ASP A 135 -15.05 15.01 -1.66
CA ASP A 135 -15.17 15.96 -0.55
C ASP A 135 -13.98 16.92 -0.57
N PRO A 136 -14.08 18.04 -1.31
CA PRO A 136 -12.96 18.99 -1.44
C PRO A 136 -12.50 19.60 -0.12
N ASP A 137 -13.33 19.54 0.92
CA ASP A 137 -13.03 20.08 2.25
C ASP A 137 -12.22 19.09 3.12
N THR A 138 -12.03 17.84 2.64
CA THR A 138 -11.31 16.79 3.36
C THR A 138 -10.13 16.28 2.56
N ILE A 139 -8.93 16.35 3.10
CA ILE A 139 -7.70 15.79 2.51
C ILE A 139 -7.37 14.46 3.18
N HIS A 140 -7.23 13.42 2.38
CA HIS A 140 -6.78 12.12 2.86
C HIS A 140 -5.26 12.07 2.95
N PHE A 141 -4.77 11.48 4.04
CA PHE A 141 -3.33 11.27 4.22
C PHE A 141 -3.00 9.82 4.58
N HIS A 142 -1.75 9.45 4.32
CA HIS A 142 -1.21 8.11 4.53
C HIS A 142 0.12 8.19 5.27
N ILE A 143 0.47 7.13 5.99
CA ILE A 143 1.72 7.06 6.74
C ILE A 143 2.75 6.29 5.90
N ALA A 144 3.93 6.90 5.70
CA ALA A 144 5.07 6.29 5.06
C ALA A 144 6.31 6.56 5.92
N ASN A 145 6.83 5.56 6.61
CA ASN A 145 7.94 5.74 7.54
C ASN A 145 9.21 6.26 6.83
N ALA A 146 9.47 7.56 6.98
CA ALA A 146 10.66 8.23 6.42
C ALA A 146 11.90 8.12 7.31
N VAL A 147 11.75 7.64 8.56
CA VAL A 147 12.85 7.50 9.53
C VAL A 147 13.32 6.05 9.70
N CYS A 148 12.86 5.14 8.82
CA CYS A 148 13.30 3.75 8.81
C CYS A 148 14.85 3.66 8.87
N PRO A 149 15.46 2.79 9.70
CA PRO A 149 14.84 1.65 10.42
C PRO A 149 14.16 2.00 11.75
N HIS A 150 14.20 3.26 12.16
CA HIS A 150 13.55 3.70 13.40
C HIS A 150 12.02 3.72 13.27
N SER A 151 11.33 3.59 14.40
CA SER A 151 9.88 3.80 14.44
C SER A 151 9.54 5.29 14.35
N ILE A 152 8.42 5.62 13.71
CA ILE A 152 7.86 6.99 13.74
C ILE A 152 7.52 7.48 15.15
N PHE A 153 7.47 6.57 16.13
CA PHE A 153 7.19 6.84 17.54
C PHE A 153 8.44 6.95 18.43
N ASP A 154 9.64 6.74 17.87
CA ASP A 154 10.89 6.82 18.66
C ASP A 154 11.23 8.26 19.04
N ASP A 155 10.90 9.21 18.16
CA ASP A 155 10.96 10.65 18.45
C ASP A 155 9.55 11.25 18.43
N PRO A 156 9.02 11.66 19.60
CA PRO A 156 7.67 12.25 19.68
C PRO A 156 7.53 13.57 18.91
N ASN A 157 8.63 14.28 18.67
CA ASN A 157 8.59 15.52 17.88
C ASN A 157 8.44 15.24 16.39
N HIS A 158 9.04 14.15 15.89
CA HIS A 158 8.99 13.82 14.46
C HIS A 158 7.54 13.74 13.94
N LEU A 159 6.71 12.93 14.57
CA LEU A 159 5.33 12.74 14.12
C LEU A 159 4.48 14.00 14.32
N ARG A 160 4.67 14.70 15.46
CA ARG A 160 4.02 15.98 15.71
C ARG A 160 4.34 16.99 14.60
N ASP A 161 5.61 17.13 14.24
CA ASP A 161 6.05 18.10 13.24
C ASP A 161 5.53 17.72 11.84
N CYS A 162 5.45 16.42 11.50
CA CYS A 162 4.81 15.95 10.28
C CYS A 162 3.32 16.32 10.23
N LEU A 163 2.59 16.14 11.33
CA LEU A 163 1.16 16.47 11.41
C LEU A 163 0.92 17.99 11.36
N LEU A 164 1.73 18.78 12.05
CA LEU A 164 1.64 20.24 11.98
C LEU A 164 1.89 20.74 10.56
N GLN A 165 2.90 20.21 9.88
CA GLN A 165 3.19 20.55 8.49
C GLN A 165 2.04 20.16 7.56
N LEU A 166 1.43 18.97 7.77
CA LEU A 166 0.24 18.53 7.02
C LEU A 166 -0.90 19.54 7.21
N CYS A 167 -1.26 19.84 8.44
CA CYS A 167 -2.37 20.75 8.75
C CYS A 167 -2.14 22.15 8.17
N ASP A 168 -0.95 22.69 8.32
CA ASP A 168 -0.58 24.01 7.80
C ASP A 168 -0.71 24.08 6.27
N HIS A 169 -0.22 23.06 5.56
CA HIS A 169 -0.32 22.97 4.11
C HIS A 169 -1.77 22.76 3.63
N VAL A 170 -2.51 21.89 4.30
CA VAL A 170 -3.92 21.61 3.96
C VAL A 170 -4.78 22.86 4.12
N GLU A 171 -4.59 23.62 5.21
CA GLU A 171 -5.36 24.82 5.46
C GLU A 171 -4.96 25.97 4.53
N LYS A 172 -3.66 26.25 4.38
CA LYS A 172 -3.18 27.46 3.69
C LYS A 172 -3.11 27.32 2.18
N ASP A 173 -2.66 26.16 1.72
CA ASP A 173 -2.34 25.96 0.30
C ASP A 173 -3.45 25.23 -0.44
N LEU A 174 -4.17 24.32 0.23
CA LEU A 174 -5.26 23.57 -0.38
C LEU A 174 -6.65 24.08 -0.02
N GLY A 175 -6.76 24.91 1.03
CA GLY A 175 -8.02 25.52 1.46
C GLY A 175 -9.03 24.52 2.06
N ALA A 176 -8.60 23.33 2.43
CA ALA A 176 -9.44 22.34 3.07
C ALA A 176 -9.40 22.48 4.61
N THR A 177 -10.47 22.10 5.28
CA THR A 177 -10.63 22.27 6.74
C THR A 177 -10.55 20.96 7.50
N LYS A 178 -10.49 19.82 6.82
CA LYS A 178 -10.49 18.49 7.41
C LYS A 178 -9.37 17.63 6.86
N VAL A 179 -8.87 16.74 7.72
CA VAL A 179 -7.96 15.66 7.33
C VAL A 179 -8.52 14.31 7.74
N ALA A 180 -8.33 13.29 6.92
CA ALA A 180 -8.79 11.93 7.19
C ALA A 180 -7.68 10.91 6.93
N CYS A 181 -7.67 9.80 7.67
CA CYS A 181 -6.70 8.73 7.48
C CYS A 181 -7.28 7.37 7.83
N GLY A 182 -7.39 6.51 6.83
CA GLY A 182 -7.64 5.09 7.01
C GLY A 182 -6.33 4.37 7.36
N THR A 183 -6.14 4.00 8.62
CA THR A 183 -4.91 3.36 9.08
C THR A 183 -5.15 2.41 10.26
N TRP A 184 -4.43 1.26 10.26
CA TRP A 184 -4.41 0.38 11.42
C TRP A 184 -3.86 1.07 12.68
N LEU A 185 -3.10 2.15 12.54
CA LEU A 185 -2.59 2.95 13.67
C LEU A 185 -3.73 3.58 14.49
N ASN A 186 -4.93 3.71 13.96
CA ASN A 186 -6.10 4.15 14.72
C ASN A 186 -6.47 3.20 15.89
N GLN A 187 -5.87 2.01 15.95
CA GLN A 187 -5.96 1.10 17.10
C GLN A 187 -4.77 1.26 18.08
N ASN A 188 -3.80 2.13 17.78
CA ASN A 188 -2.60 2.32 18.58
C ASN A 188 -2.75 3.53 19.52
N PRO A 189 -2.69 3.35 20.87
CA PRO A 189 -2.80 4.48 21.80
C PRO A 189 -1.74 5.56 21.60
N LYS A 190 -0.50 5.21 21.17
CA LYS A 190 0.55 6.19 20.90
C LYS A 190 0.19 7.07 19.70
N TRP A 191 -0.47 6.53 18.69
CA TRP A 191 -0.98 7.28 17.55
C TRP A 191 -2.11 8.19 17.95
N LEU A 192 -3.12 7.66 18.65
CA LEU A 192 -4.30 8.40 19.09
C LEU A 192 -3.99 9.54 20.04
N HIS A 193 -2.81 9.52 20.69
CA HIS A 193 -2.37 10.62 21.57
C HIS A 193 -2.20 11.95 20.82
N TYR A 194 -1.92 11.92 19.52
CA TYR A 194 -1.73 13.11 18.68
C TYR A 194 -3.03 13.76 18.21
N PHE A 195 -4.17 13.11 18.41
CA PHE A 195 -5.45 13.54 17.86
C PHE A 195 -6.46 13.90 18.96
N PRO A 196 -7.35 14.87 18.68
CA PRO A 196 -8.44 15.23 19.60
C PRO A 196 -9.46 14.11 19.75
N GLN A 197 -10.37 14.23 20.72
CA GLN A 197 -11.42 13.26 20.95
C GLN A 197 -12.33 13.08 19.73
N GLU A 198 -12.57 14.15 19.00
CA GLU A 198 -13.35 14.15 17.74
C GLU A 198 -12.81 13.12 16.72
N TRP A 199 -11.50 12.94 16.62
CA TRP A 199 -10.93 11.89 15.76
C TRP A 199 -11.42 10.50 16.14
N ARG A 200 -11.45 10.21 17.44
CA ARG A 200 -11.92 8.90 17.95
C ARG A 200 -13.41 8.71 17.76
N ASP A 201 -14.19 9.78 17.90
CA ASP A 201 -15.65 9.76 17.79
C ASP A 201 -16.10 9.51 16.33
N HIS A 202 -15.24 9.81 15.35
CA HIS A 202 -15.49 9.60 13.92
C HIS A 202 -14.76 8.39 13.34
N MET A 203 -14.12 7.55 14.17
CA MET A 203 -13.51 6.31 13.68
C MET A 203 -14.60 5.33 13.23
N SER A 204 -14.46 4.82 12.00
CA SER A 204 -15.31 3.76 11.48
C SER A 204 -14.98 2.40 12.10
N ALA A 205 -15.88 1.45 11.92
CA ALA A 205 -15.62 0.06 12.30
C ALA A 205 -14.43 -0.49 11.50
N PRO A 206 -13.63 -1.35 12.14
CA PRO A 206 -12.44 -1.89 11.53
C PRO A 206 -12.72 -2.81 10.33
N ASN A 207 -12.02 -2.61 9.21
CA ASN A 207 -12.06 -3.50 8.05
C ASN A 207 -11.00 -4.61 8.17
N THR A 208 -11.40 -5.87 7.98
CA THR A 208 -10.53 -7.04 8.05
C THR A 208 -10.09 -7.55 6.68
N ASP A 209 -10.69 -7.06 5.59
CA ASP A 209 -10.34 -7.42 4.22
C ASP A 209 -9.31 -6.45 3.65
N VAL A 210 -8.02 -6.72 3.93
CA VAL A 210 -6.92 -5.79 3.63
C VAL A 210 -5.90 -6.33 2.63
N HIS A 211 -6.12 -7.53 2.08
CA HIS A 211 -5.17 -8.18 1.18
C HIS A 211 -4.84 -7.34 -0.07
N TRP A 212 -5.78 -6.53 -0.52
CA TRP A 212 -5.63 -5.63 -1.66
C TRP A 212 -5.05 -4.26 -1.27
N HIS A 213 -5.09 -3.88 0.02
CA HIS A 213 -4.81 -2.52 0.46
C HIS A 213 -3.31 -2.22 0.48
N TYR A 214 -2.88 -1.23 -0.30
CA TYR A 214 -1.47 -0.89 -0.42
C TYR A 214 -0.87 -0.34 0.88
N GLY A 215 -1.65 0.36 1.69
CA GLY A 215 -1.25 0.79 3.03
C GLY A 215 -0.91 -0.39 3.96
N TYR A 216 -1.61 -1.51 3.84
CA TYR A 216 -1.26 -2.73 4.56
C TYR A 216 0.13 -3.24 4.17
N TRP A 217 0.38 -3.41 2.87
CA TRP A 217 1.67 -3.89 2.37
C TRP A 217 2.78 -2.85 2.58
N GLY A 218 2.45 -1.57 2.48
CA GLY A 218 3.37 -0.46 2.66
C GLY A 218 3.99 -0.37 4.05
N GLN A 219 3.38 -0.95 5.08
CA GLN A 219 3.97 -0.98 6.43
C GLN A 219 5.27 -1.81 6.51
N PHE A 220 5.50 -2.71 5.55
CA PHE A 220 6.67 -3.59 5.50
C PHE A 220 7.80 -3.04 4.62
N ILE A 221 7.60 -1.89 3.98
CA ILE A 221 8.60 -1.22 3.15
C ILE A 221 8.81 0.22 3.62
N SER A 222 9.99 0.76 3.35
CA SER A 222 10.29 2.16 3.63
C SER A 222 9.54 3.09 2.67
N ALA A 223 9.50 4.38 3.00
CA ALA A 223 8.97 5.41 2.10
C ALA A 223 9.63 5.41 0.71
N ARG A 224 10.83 4.85 0.57
CA ARG A 224 11.60 4.73 -0.68
C ARG A 224 11.44 3.37 -1.38
N GLY A 225 10.48 2.54 -0.97
CA GLY A 225 10.23 1.24 -1.58
C GLY A 225 11.22 0.12 -1.20
N THR A 226 12.15 0.36 -0.28
CA THR A 226 13.08 -0.68 0.18
C THR A 226 12.46 -1.50 1.31
N SER A 227 12.60 -2.83 1.25
CA SER A 227 12.11 -3.72 2.31
C SER A 227 12.82 -3.46 3.64
N VAL A 228 12.07 -3.53 4.74
CA VAL A 228 12.62 -3.39 6.10
C VAL A 228 13.10 -4.75 6.57
N PRO A 229 14.42 -4.99 6.76
CA PRO A 229 14.99 -6.32 7.01
C PRO A 229 14.40 -7.06 8.22
N LEU A 230 14.02 -6.35 9.27
CA LEU A 230 13.40 -6.92 10.47
C LEU A 230 12.01 -7.49 10.19
N PHE A 231 11.23 -6.83 9.35
CA PHE A 231 9.90 -7.31 8.97
C PHE A 231 9.97 -8.44 7.95
N VAL A 232 10.92 -8.41 7.03
CA VAL A 232 11.17 -9.52 6.10
C VAL A 232 11.53 -10.81 6.86
N ARG A 233 12.35 -10.73 7.91
CA ARG A 233 12.64 -11.89 8.77
C ARG A 233 11.40 -12.40 9.52
N SER A 234 10.60 -11.53 10.09
CA SER A 234 9.35 -11.90 10.76
C SER A 234 8.35 -12.50 9.77
N PHE A 235 8.29 -11.96 8.55
CA PHE A 235 7.47 -12.48 7.45
C PHE A 235 7.92 -13.87 6.99
N LEU A 236 9.24 -14.12 6.94
CA LEU A 236 9.82 -15.43 6.60
C LEU A 236 9.57 -16.49 7.67
N GLN A 237 9.65 -16.09 8.94
CA GLN A 237 9.45 -17.00 10.07
C GLN A 237 7.97 -17.26 10.34
N ASN A 238 7.10 -16.33 10.02
CA ASN A 238 5.67 -16.40 10.27
C ASN A 238 4.91 -15.62 9.16
N PRO A 239 4.79 -16.18 7.93
CA PRO A 239 4.25 -15.46 6.76
C PRO A 239 2.80 -15.02 6.89
N LEU A 240 2.13 -15.35 8.01
CA LEU A 240 0.76 -14.96 8.29
C LEU A 240 0.53 -14.49 9.74
N PRO A 241 1.42 -13.74 10.43
CA PRO A 241 1.13 -13.31 11.79
C PRO A 241 -0.14 -12.44 11.85
N PHE A 242 -0.56 -11.88 10.72
CA PHE A 242 -1.71 -10.98 10.60
C PHE A 242 -2.99 -11.62 10.08
N GLN A 243 -2.93 -12.76 9.40
CA GLN A 243 -4.15 -13.47 8.97
C GLN A 243 -4.72 -14.38 10.05
N GLN A 244 -3.91 -14.82 11.00
CA GLN A 244 -4.39 -15.62 12.15
C GLN A 244 -4.90 -14.75 13.29
N ASP A 245 -4.36 -13.55 13.48
CA ASP A 245 -4.88 -12.59 14.44
C ASP A 245 -5.82 -11.61 13.72
N ARG A 246 -7.11 -11.99 13.65
CA ARG A 246 -8.20 -11.16 13.12
C ARG A 246 -8.36 -9.81 13.83
N ARG A 247 -7.42 -9.44 14.69
CA ARG A 247 -7.40 -8.21 15.48
C ARG A 247 -6.55 -7.09 14.89
N ILE A 248 -5.90 -7.29 13.74
CA ILE A 248 -5.33 -6.18 13.00
C ILE A 248 -6.39 -5.68 12.02
N ILE A 249 -7.01 -4.67 12.46
CA ILE A 249 -8.24 -4.12 11.98
C ILE A 249 -7.90 -2.76 11.35
N PHE A 250 -8.25 -2.59 10.08
CA PHE A 250 -8.17 -1.30 9.40
C PHE A 250 -9.56 -0.66 9.42
N PRO A 251 -9.69 0.62 9.76
CA PRO A 251 -10.93 1.33 9.51
C PRO A 251 -11.19 1.37 8.01
N ASP A 252 -12.45 1.25 7.64
CA ASP A 252 -12.89 1.46 6.26
C ASP A 252 -12.56 2.89 5.82
N GLU A 253 -12.13 3.04 4.55
CA GLU A 253 -12.12 4.33 3.87
C GLU A 253 -13.53 4.79 3.53
#